data_807fc149c070ba4624505c5cde243a7b
#
_entry.id   807fc149c070ba4624505c5cde243a7b
#
_cell.length_a   1.000
_cell.length_b   1.000
_cell.length_c   1.000
_cell.angle_alpha   90.00
_cell.angle_beta   90.00
_cell.angle_gamma   90.00
#
_symmetry.space_group_name_H-M   'P 1'
#
loop_
_entity.id
_entity.type
_entity.pdbx_description
1 polymer ?
#
loop_
_entity_poly.entity_id
_entity_poly.type
_entity_poly.pdbx_seq_one_letter_code
_entity_poly.pdbx_strand_id
1 'polypeptide(L)'
;MIPYNENGKLRQTFLIMSDQFPHLTSTHRMEKPMDLSIEKVREAHQTLAELSFEKKPVVRGYANRTLYINLSDHSIQIKPVTQQMKDLFTGGRGFCLWLLWNAVRDDTRWDDPENELVIAGGPIGGITAYPGTGKCTAVTISPLTKSIIDSNGGGYFGPYLKFAGFDALEVQGIADREVVIFIDGVSGVVRIE
;
A
#
# COMPACT_ATOMS: atom_id res chain seq x y z
N MET A 1 -20.67 -1.46 1.05
CA MET A 1 -21.20 -0.19 1.58
C MET A 1 -19.98 0.61 2.03
N ILE A 2 -19.71 1.78 1.44
CA ILE A 2 -18.52 2.59 1.78
C ILE A 2 -18.83 3.29 3.10
N PRO A 3 -18.03 3.11 4.16
CA PRO A 3 -18.34 3.72 5.45
C PRO A 3 -18.05 5.22 5.42
N TYR A 4 -19.07 6.03 5.74
CA TYR A 4 -18.91 7.45 6.00
C TYR A 4 -18.69 7.64 7.50
N ASN A 5 -17.91 8.67 7.89
CA ASN A 5 -17.84 9.08 9.27
C ASN A 5 -19.10 9.90 9.66
N GLU A 6 -19.26 10.18 10.93
CA GLU A 6 -20.41 10.93 11.50
C GLU A 6 -20.63 12.31 10.86
N ASN A 7 -19.63 12.83 10.13
CA ASN A 7 -19.67 14.10 9.40
C ASN A 7 -19.86 13.95 7.89
N GLY A 8 -20.25 12.77 7.39
CA GLY A 8 -20.48 12.52 5.96
C GLY A 8 -19.22 12.50 5.09
N LYS A 9 -18.02 12.40 5.68
CA LYS A 9 -16.76 12.31 4.93
C LYS A 9 -16.38 10.87 4.67
N LEU A 10 -15.88 10.61 3.46
CA LEU A 10 -15.44 9.28 2.98
C LEU A 10 -14.25 8.78 3.82
N ARG A 11 -14.38 7.64 4.47
CA ARG A 11 -13.25 6.92 5.07
C ARG A 11 -12.63 6.01 4.02
N GLN A 12 -11.33 6.15 3.81
CA GLN A 12 -10.55 5.33 2.87
C GLN A 12 -9.81 4.26 3.67
N THR A 13 -10.35 3.06 3.71
CA THR A 13 -9.70 1.91 4.36
C THR A 13 -9.16 0.98 3.29
N PHE A 14 -7.88 0.64 3.36
CA PHE A 14 -7.25 -0.34 2.48
C PHE A 14 -6.82 -1.55 3.28
N LEU A 15 -7.27 -2.72 2.82
CA LEU A 15 -6.87 -4.00 3.37
C LEU A 15 -5.69 -4.53 2.54
N ILE A 16 -4.52 -4.66 3.15
CA ILE A 16 -3.39 -5.39 2.57
C ILE A 16 -3.17 -6.60 3.46
N MET A 17 -3.53 -7.78 2.95
CA MET A 17 -3.30 -9.05 3.63
C MET A 17 -1.94 -9.60 3.18
N SER A 18 -1.03 -9.85 4.12
CA SER A 18 0.18 -10.60 3.85
C SER A 18 -0.11 -12.09 4.09
N ASP A 19 -0.55 -12.80 3.05
CA ASP A 19 -0.67 -14.24 3.12
C ASP A 19 0.70 -14.89 2.87
N GLN A 20 1.27 -15.48 3.92
CA GLN A 20 2.17 -16.61 3.74
C GLN A 20 1.30 -17.81 3.33
N PHE A 21 1.33 -18.18 2.04
CA PHE A 21 0.70 -19.41 1.59
C PHE A 21 1.41 -20.62 2.21
N PRO A 22 0.81 -21.34 3.16
CA PRO A 22 1.33 -22.64 3.57
C PRO A 22 1.16 -23.62 2.40
N HIS A 23 2.14 -24.49 2.22
CA HIS A 23 2.16 -25.52 1.19
C HIS A 23 0.79 -26.21 1.07
N LEU A 24 0.25 -26.20 -0.15
CA LEU A 24 -0.99 -26.89 -0.56
C LEU A 24 -0.86 -28.40 -0.43
N THR A 25 -0.88 -28.94 0.78
CA THR A 25 -1.12 -30.34 1.08
C THR A 25 -1.77 -30.46 2.47
N SER A 26 -3.05 -30.12 2.58
CA SER A 26 -3.93 -30.76 3.56
C SER A 26 -5.39 -30.40 3.25
N THR A 27 -6.23 -31.40 3.29
CA THR A 27 -7.68 -31.30 3.34
C THR A 27 -8.08 -30.40 4.51
N HIS A 28 -8.27 -29.11 4.24
CA HIS A 28 -8.72 -28.17 5.27
C HIS A 28 -10.16 -28.53 5.65
N ARG A 29 -10.30 -29.07 6.84
CA ARG A 29 -11.56 -29.09 7.59
C ARG A 29 -12.08 -27.67 7.61
N MET A 30 -13.28 -27.44 7.06
CA MET A 30 -13.92 -26.13 7.13
C MET A 30 -14.01 -25.73 8.61
N GLU A 31 -13.19 -24.78 9.01
CA GLU A 31 -13.28 -24.15 10.31
C GLU A 31 -14.65 -23.48 10.43
N LYS A 32 -15.19 -23.44 11.65
CA LYS A 32 -16.47 -22.77 11.92
C LYS A 32 -16.45 -21.37 11.30
N PRO A 33 -17.56 -20.93 10.68
CA PRO A 33 -17.63 -19.57 10.17
C PRO A 33 -17.25 -18.60 11.29
N MET A 34 -16.25 -17.75 11.02
CA MET A 34 -15.75 -16.77 11.97
C MET A 34 -16.93 -15.86 12.34
N ASP A 35 -17.23 -15.76 13.63
CA ASP A 35 -18.23 -14.83 14.13
C ASP A 35 -17.70 -13.42 13.97
N LEU A 36 -18.03 -12.80 12.84
CA LEU A 36 -17.68 -11.43 12.48
C LEU A 36 -18.66 -10.42 13.09
N SER A 37 -18.96 -10.54 14.39
CA SER A 37 -19.68 -9.45 15.03
C SER A 37 -18.86 -8.17 14.97
N ILE A 38 -19.53 -7.03 14.72
CA ILE A 38 -18.88 -5.71 14.64
C ILE A 38 -18.08 -5.41 15.92
N GLU A 39 -18.58 -5.87 17.06
CA GLU A 39 -17.93 -5.75 18.36
C GLU A 39 -16.58 -6.47 18.39
N LYS A 40 -16.52 -7.73 17.96
CA LYS A 40 -15.27 -8.52 17.92
C LYS A 40 -14.26 -7.93 16.93
N VAL A 41 -14.74 -7.44 15.79
CA VAL A 41 -13.87 -6.76 14.82
C VAL A 41 -13.27 -5.49 15.44
N ARG A 42 -14.06 -4.70 16.16
CA ARG A 42 -13.57 -3.49 16.85
C ARG A 42 -12.58 -3.81 17.97
N GLU A 43 -12.85 -4.85 18.76
CA GLU A 43 -11.96 -5.31 19.84
C GLU A 43 -10.63 -5.85 19.31
N ALA A 44 -10.63 -6.44 18.10
CA ALA A 44 -9.42 -6.95 17.46
C ALA A 44 -8.52 -5.84 16.89
N HIS A 45 -9.06 -4.65 16.59
CA HIS A 45 -8.31 -3.52 16.08
C HIS A 45 -7.49 -2.87 17.19
N GLN A 46 -6.19 -3.11 17.17
CA GLN A 46 -5.20 -2.47 18.04
C GLN A 46 -4.27 -1.62 17.18
N THR A 47 -4.15 -0.34 17.46
CA THR A 47 -3.17 0.51 16.79
C THR A 47 -1.76 0.09 17.22
N LEU A 48 -0.98 -0.44 16.29
CA LEU A 48 0.42 -0.84 16.47
C LEU A 48 1.37 0.33 16.27
N ALA A 49 1.07 1.17 15.28
CA ALA A 49 1.80 2.41 15.01
C ALA A 49 0.88 3.46 14.38
N GLU A 50 1.20 4.72 14.60
CA GLU A 50 0.50 5.85 14.02
C GLU A 50 1.48 6.94 13.60
N LEU A 51 1.26 7.54 12.42
CA LEU A 51 1.96 8.71 11.93
C LEU A 51 0.95 9.77 11.51
N SER A 52 1.03 10.95 12.10
CA SER A 52 0.29 12.13 11.62
C SER A 52 1.12 12.90 10.60
N PHE A 53 0.48 13.39 9.54
CA PHE A 53 1.16 14.14 8.49
C PHE A 53 0.31 15.30 7.97
N GLU A 54 0.98 16.33 7.52
CA GLU A 54 0.35 17.44 6.82
C GLU A 54 0.20 17.08 5.33
N LYS A 55 -1.00 17.26 4.79
CA LYS A 55 -1.28 17.08 3.37
C LYS A 55 -0.70 18.25 2.57
N LYS A 56 0.10 17.92 1.56
CA LYS A 56 0.66 18.91 0.61
C LYS A 56 -0.13 18.91 -0.70
N PRO A 57 -0.21 20.05 -1.39
CA PRO A 57 -0.87 20.13 -2.68
C PRO A 57 -0.13 19.28 -3.73
N VAL A 58 -0.92 18.67 -4.64
CA VAL A 58 -0.39 17.99 -5.82
C VAL A 58 0.11 19.03 -6.83
N VAL A 59 1.36 18.92 -7.25
CA VAL A 59 2.00 19.84 -8.20
C VAL A 59 2.34 19.11 -9.49
N ARG A 60 1.78 19.53 -10.62
CA ARG A 60 1.95 18.89 -11.94
C ARG A 60 1.66 17.37 -11.92
N GLY A 61 0.65 16.98 -11.15
CA GLY A 61 0.24 15.58 -11.00
C GLY A 61 1.03 14.76 -9.98
N TYR A 62 2.03 15.35 -9.30
CA TYR A 62 2.83 14.67 -8.28
C TYR A 62 2.52 15.18 -6.88
N ALA A 63 2.37 14.24 -5.94
CA ALA A 63 2.35 14.53 -4.50
C ALA A 63 3.78 14.76 -3.97
N ASN A 64 4.80 14.36 -4.73
CA ASN A 64 6.24 14.46 -4.43
C ASN A 64 6.67 13.71 -3.16
N ARG A 65 5.88 12.72 -2.74
CA ARG A 65 6.15 11.90 -1.55
C ARG A 65 5.73 10.46 -1.80
N THR A 66 6.48 9.54 -1.18
CA THR A 66 6.07 8.15 -1.00
C THR A 66 5.78 7.87 0.46
N LEU A 67 4.95 6.89 0.73
CA LEU A 67 4.66 6.38 2.06
C LEU A 67 5.38 5.04 2.20
N TYR A 68 6.35 4.97 3.11
CA TYR A 68 7.07 3.75 3.44
C TYR A 68 6.58 3.19 4.77
N ILE A 69 6.31 1.88 4.77
CA ILE A 69 5.85 1.12 5.94
C ILE A 69 6.69 -0.13 6.06
N ASN A 70 7.29 -0.35 7.23
CA ASN A 70 7.95 -1.60 7.56
C ASN A 70 7.11 -2.36 8.59
N LEU A 71 6.69 -3.56 8.22
CA LEU A 71 5.81 -4.38 9.05
C LEU A 71 6.55 -5.14 10.16
N SER A 72 7.89 -5.29 10.06
CA SER A 72 8.67 -5.98 11.10
C SER A 72 8.89 -5.14 12.35
N ASP A 73 9.04 -3.83 12.20
CA ASP A 73 9.29 -2.88 13.29
C ASP A 73 8.17 -1.85 13.45
N HIS A 74 7.12 -1.98 12.65
CA HIS A 74 5.98 -1.07 12.58
C HIS A 74 6.36 0.39 12.28
N SER A 75 7.47 0.64 11.62
CA SER A 75 7.87 2.01 11.28
C SER A 75 7.08 2.53 10.09
N ILE A 76 6.68 3.81 10.18
CA ILE A 76 5.97 4.55 9.14
C ILE A 76 6.79 5.79 8.81
N GLN A 77 7.16 5.97 7.54
CA GLN A 77 7.98 7.09 7.09
C GLN A 77 7.42 7.71 5.82
N ILE A 78 7.61 9.02 5.68
CA ILE A 78 7.31 9.74 4.44
C ILE A 78 8.64 10.09 3.78
N LYS A 79 8.86 9.54 2.58
CA LYS A 79 10.07 9.77 1.79
C LYS A 79 9.79 10.74 0.62
N PRO A 80 10.75 11.55 0.18
CA PRO A 80 10.56 12.41 -0.98
C PRO A 80 10.66 11.63 -2.28
N VAL A 81 9.80 11.94 -3.26
CA VAL A 81 10.06 11.58 -4.66
C VAL A 81 11.14 12.51 -5.20
N THR A 82 12.27 11.95 -5.58
CA THR A 82 13.44 12.73 -6.03
C THR A 82 13.23 13.26 -7.46
N GLN A 83 13.95 14.32 -7.81
CA GLN A 83 13.94 14.82 -9.18
C GLN A 83 14.49 13.76 -10.15
N GLN A 84 15.51 12.99 -9.74
CA GLN A 84 16.07 11.91 -10.53
C GLN A 84 15.01 10.83 -10.87
N MET A 85 14.14 10.45 -9.93
CA MET A 85 13.04 9.53 -10.22
C MET A 85 12.12 10.07 -11.32
N LYS A 86 11.81 11.39 -11.29
CA LYS A 86 10.93 12.02 -12.27
C LYS A 86 11.60 12.25 -13.63
N ASP A 87 12.91 12.42 -13.66
CA ASP A 87 13.69 12.58 -14.90
C ASP A 87 13.82 11.24 -15.64
N LEU A 88 13.90 10.12 -14.90
CA LEU A 88 14.03 8.79 -15.48
C LEU A 88 12.67 8.13 -15.76
N PHE A 89 11.66 8.41 -14.92
CA PHE A 89 10.36 7.73 -14.96
C PHE A 89 9.21 8.72 -14.73
N THR A 90 8.12 8.51 -15.48
CA THR A 90 6.90 9.33 -15.31
C THR A 90 6.14 8.99 -14.03
N GLY A 91 6.25 7.76 -13.52
CA GLY A 91 5.48 7.23 -12.37
C GLY A 91 5.08 5.77 -12.58
N GLY A 92 4.10 5.30 -11.83
CA GLY A 92 3.57 3.94 -11.96
C GLY A 92 4.66 2.87 -11.87
N ARG A 93 4.73 1.97 -12.87
CA ARG A 93 5.74 0.89 -12.91
C ARG A 93 7.17 1.41 -12.74
N GLY A 94 7.51 2.54 -13.36
CA GLY A 94 8.88 3.10 -13.27
C GLY A 94 9.25 3.49 -11.84
N PHE A 95 8.34 4.14 -11.10
CA PHE A 95 8.54 4.44 -9.69
C PHE A 95 8.63 3.16 -8.85
N CYS A 96 7.74 2.19 -9.09
CA CYS A 96 7.80 0.91 -8.38
C CYS A 96 9.14 0.21 -8.58
N LEU A 97 9.64 0.12 -9.82
CA LEU A 97 10.92 -0.52 -10.11
C LEU A 97 12.10 0.23 -9.47
N TRP A 98 12.07 1.56 -9.50
CA TRP A 98 13.10 2.37 -8.86
C TRP A 98 13.16 2.14 -7.35
N LEU A 99 12.01 2.14 -6.69
CA LEU A 99 11.92 1.96 -5.23
C LEU A 99 12.33 0.55 -4.85
N LEU A 100 11.78 -0.48 -5.50
CA LEU A 100 12.14 -1.87 -5.26
C LEU A 100 13.64 -2.12 -5.50
N TRP A 101 14.21 -1.58 -6.59
CA TRP A 101 15.64 -1.72 -6.90
C TRP A 101 16.55 -1.18 -5.79
N ASN A 102 16.15 -0.09 -5.14
CA ASN A 102 16.91 0.51 -4.05
C ASN A 102 16.64 -0.15 -2.68
N ALA A 103 15.58 -0.96 -2.57
CA ALA A 103 15.20 -1.65 -1.34
C ALA A 103 15.84 -3.03 -1.22
N VAL A 104 16.01 -3.74 -2.35
CA VAL A 104 16.46 -5.14 -2.38
C VAL A 104 17.93 -5.26 -2.81
N ARG A 105 18.51 -6.44 -2.55
CA ARG A 105 19.86 -6.85 -3.01
C ARG A 105 19.72 -8.00 -4.01
N ASP A 106 20.83 -8.35 -4.68
CA ASP A 106 20.85 -9.41 -5.71
C ASP A 106 20.42 -10.78 -5.20
N ASP A 107 20.58 -11.04 -3.89
CA ASP A 107 20.23 -12.28 -3.22
C ASP A 107 18.87 -12.25 -2.51
N THR A 108 18.18 -11.10 -2.50
CA THR A 108 16.88 -10.97 -1.84
C THR A 108 15.83 -11.87 -2.48
N ARG A 109 15.15 -12.64 -1.65
CA ARG A 109 14.10 -13.57 -2.06
C ARG A 109 12.73 -12.96 -1.83
N TRP A 110 11.71 -13.57 -2.44
CA TRP A 110 10.31 -13.14 -2.32
C TRP A 110 9.76 -13.19 -0.88
N ASP A 111 10.30 -14.10 -0.05
CA ASP A 111 9.90 -14.38 1.35
C ASP A 111 10.83 -13.71 2.38
N ASP A 112 11.81 -12.96 1.95
CA ASP A 112 12.70 -12.22 2.86
C ASP A 112 12.02 -10.93 3.36
N PRO A 113 12.27 -10.50 4.60
CA PRO A 113 11.76 -9.24 5.14
C PRO A 113 12.29 -8.01 4.38
N GLU A 114 13.39 -8.14 3.66
CA GLU A 114 13.96 -7.10 2.79
C GLU A 114 13.22 -6.96 1.46
N ASN A 115 12.41 -7.95 1.06
CA ASN A 115 11.57 -7.79 -0.12
C ASN A 115 10.54 -6.69 0.11
N GLU A 116 10.24 -5.95 -0.93
CA GLU A 116 9.32 -4.82 -0.84
C GLU A 116 8.18 -4.97 -1.86
N LEU A 117 6.96 -4.69 -1.43
CA LEU A 117 5.82 -4.47 -2.30
C LEU A 117 5.65 -2.97 -2.50
N VAL A 118 5.82 -2.53 -3.75
CA VAL A 118 5.60 -1.13 -4.11
C VAL A 118 4.34 -0.99 -4.94
N ILE A 119 3.47 -0.05 -4.57
CA ILE A 119 2.26 0.28 -5.33
C ILE A 119 2.31 1.76 -5.70
N ALA A 120 2.29 2.08 -6.99
CA ALA A 120 2.36 3.46 -7.46
C ALA A 120 1.36 3.77 -8.58
N GLY A 121 0.87 5.02 -8.59
CA GLY A 121 0.13 5.61 -9.69
C GLY A 121 1.00 6.51 -10.57
N GLY A 122 0.42 7.01 -11.66
CA GLY A 122 1.06 8.02 -12.51
C GLY A 122 0.58 9.44 -12.18
N PRO A 123 1.17 10.48 -12.80
CA PRO A 123 0.81 11.88 -12.54
C PRO A 123 -0.63 12.21 -12.93
N ILE A 124 -1.23 11.50 -13.86
CA ILE A 124 -2.64 11.68 -14.26
C ILE A 124 -3.60 10.86 -13.38
N GLY A 125 -3.10 10.13 -12.37
CA GLY A 125 -3.93 9.33 -11.47
C GLY A 125 -4.96 10.19 -10.74
N GLY A 126 -6.25 9.79 -10.82
CA GLY A 126 -7.34 10.50 -10.17
C GLY A 126 -7.91 11.72 -10.93
N ILE A 127 -7.43 12.00 -12.13
CA ILE A 127 -8.02 13.07 -12.98
C ILE A 127 -9.35 12.58 -13.53
N THR A 128 -10.46 13.13 -13.05
CA THR A 128 -11.81 12.69 -13.42
C THR A 128 -12.21 13.04 -14.86
N ALA A 129 -11.55 14.05 -15.44
CA ALA A 129 -11.82 14.50 -16.81
C ALA A 129 -11.25 13.56 -17.90
N TYR A 130 -10.43 12.56 -17.51
CA TYR A 130 -9.79 11.63 -18.44
C TYR A 130 -10.07 10.17 -18.03
N PRO A 131 -10.62 9.33 -18.94
CA PRO A 131 -10.91 7.94 -18.62
C PRO A 131 -9.63 7.12 -18.43
N GLY A 132 -9.69 6.10 -17.55
CA GLY A 132 -8.56 5.19 -17.30
C GLY A 132 -7.56 5.66 -16.25
N THR A 133 -7.78 6.78 -15.58
CA THR A 133 -6.87 7.36 -14.57
C THR A 133 -6.94 6.68 -13.21
N GLY A 134 -7.75 5.63 -13.05
CA GLY A 134 -7.85 4.83 -11.82
C GLY A 134 -6.78 3.72 -11.67
N LYS A 135 -5.85 3.60 -12.62
CA LYS A 135 -4.84 2.53 -12.60
C LYS A 135 -3.69 2.83 -11.65
N CYS A 136 -3.29 1.80 -10.93
CA CYS A 136 -1.99 1.72 -10.24
C CYS A 136 -1.27 0.43 -10.65
N THR A 137 0.03 0.39 -10.41
CA THR A 137 0.87 -0.80 -10.63
C THR A 137 1.45 -1.22 -9.30
N ALA A 138 1.41 -2.51 -9.00
CA ALA A 138 2.10 -3.14 -7.89
C ALA A 138 3.30 -3.92 -8.42
N VAL A 139 4.46 -3.80 -7.78
CA VAL A 139 5.71 -4.48 -8.15
C VAL A 139 6.37 -5.09 -6.91
N THR A 140 6.85 -6.32 -7.05
CA THR A 140 7.57 -7.06 -6.00
C THR A 140 8.37 -8.21 -6.61
N ILE A 141 9.10 -8.98 -5.80
CA ILE A 141 9.69 -10.26 -6.22
C ILE A 141 8.62 -11.36 -6.09
N SER A 142 8.39 -12.10 -7.17
CA SER A 142 7.34 -13.14 -7.25
C SER A 142 7.76 -14.45 -6.59
N PRO A 143 6.88 -15.09 -5.79
CA PRO A 143 7.10 -16.44 -5.28
C PRO A 143 7.16 -17.49 -6.39
N LEU A 144 6.48 -17.27 -7.51
CA LEU A 144 6.40 -18.23 -8.61
C LEU A 144 7.63 -18.17 -9.51
N THR A 145 7.98 -16.99 -10.00
CA THR A 145 9.06 -16.81 -10.99
C THR A 145 10.42 -16.54 -10.34
N LYS A 146 10.46 -16.21 -9.05
CA LYS A 146 11.67 -15.78 -8.32
C LYS A 146 12.33 -14.55 -8.95
N SER A 147 11.56 -13.77 -9.67
CA SER A 147 11.99 -12.57 -10.37
C SER A 147 10.99 -11.45 -10.12
N ILE A 148 11.36 -10.24 -10.53
CA ILE A 148 10.45 -9.08 -10.43
C ILE A 148 9.21 -9.33 -11.28
N ILE A 149 8.05 -9.07 -10.68
CA ILE A 149 6.75 -9.13 -11.34
C ILE A 149 6.01 -7.82 -11.13
N ASP A 150 5.18 -7.45 -12.10
CA ASP A 150 4.23 -6.37 -11.95
C ASP A 150 2.78 -6.83 -12.15
N SER A 151 1.87 -6.15 -11.46
CA SER A 151 0.43 -6.34 -11.59
C SER A 151 -0.26 -4.98 -11.66
N ASN A 152 -1.31 -4.89 -12.47
CA ASN A 152 -2.08 -3.65 -12.59
C ASN A 152 -3.40 -3.75 -11.84
N GLY A 153 -3.60 -2.83 -10.91
CA GLY A 153 -4.85 -2.62 -10.20
C GLY A 153 -5.68 -1.51 -10.83
N GLY A 154 -6.97 -1.74 -10.97
CA GLY A 154 -7.93 -0.71 -11.34
C GLY A 154 -8.76 -0.25 -10.14
N GLY A 155 -9.63 0.75 -10.36
CA GLY A 155 -10.55 1.25 -9.35
C GLY A 155 -10.02 2.47 -8.60
N TYR A 156 -10.27 2.54 -7.30
CA TYR A 156 -10.10 3.78 -6.54
C TYR A 156 -8.80 3.85 -5.73
N PHE A 157 -8.06 2.74 -5.57
CA PHE A 157 -6.87 2.72 -4.73
C PHE A 157 -5.82 3.75 -5.17
N GLY A 158 -5.39 3.70 -6.44
CA GLY A 158 -4.40 4.63 -6.98
C GLY A 158 -4.80 6.10 -6.82
N PRO A 159 -6.02 6.50 -7.28
CA PRO A 159 -6.56 7.84 -7.04
C PRO A 159 -6.57 8.26 -5.58
N TYR A 160 -7.03 7.41 -4.69
CA TYR A 160 -7.14 7.76 -3.28
C TYR A 160 -5.78 7.89 -2.60
N LEU A 161 -4.81 7.04 -2.96
CA LEU A 161 -3.43 7.20 -2.51
C LEU A 161 -2.86 8.58 -2.92
N LYS A 162 -3.12 8.99 -4.17
CA LYS A 162 -2.76 10.33 -4.67
C LYS A 162 -3.47 11.44 -3.90
N PHE A 163 -4.76 11.30 -3.64
CA PHE A 163 -5.54 12.29 -2.89
C PHE A 163 -5.12 12.36 -1.41
N ALA A 164 -4.63 11.25 -0.86
CA ALA A 164 -4.01 11.24 0.47
C ALA A 164 -2.66 11.96 0.47
N GLY A 165 -2.05 12.21 -0.70
CA GLY A 165 -0.82 12.98 -0.84
C GLY A 165 0.43 12.12 -1.04
N PHE A 166 0.28 10.93 -1.66
CA PHE A 166 1.39 10.03 -1.95
C PHE A 166 1.39 9.59 -3.41
N ASP A 167 2.56 9.52 -4.04
CA ASP A 167 2.77 8.99 -5.38
C ASP A 167 2.95 7.47 -5.39
N ALA A 168 3.48 6.93 -4.29
CA ALA A 168 3.64 5.49 -4.08
C ALA A 168 3.47 5.11 -2.62
N LEU A 169 3.12 3.84 -2.42
CA LEU A 169 3.15 3.11 -1.14
C LEU A 169 4.22 2.04 -1.26
N GLU A 170 5.14 2.00 -0.30
CA GLU A 170 6.22 1.04 -0.14
C GLU A 170 5.90 0.21 1.12
N VAL A 171 5.77 -1.11 1.00
CA VAL A 171 5.53 -2.01 2.13
C VAL A 171 6.63 -3.05 2.16
N GLN A 172 7.40 -3.06 3.25
CA GLN A 172 8.53 -3.96 3.50
C GLN A 172 8.34 -4.65 4.85
N GLY A 173 9.11 -5.69 5.10
CA GLY A 173 9.06 -6.42 6.37
C GLY A 173 7.97 -7.48 6.42
N ILE A 174 7.98 -8.26 7.50
CA ILE A 174 7.04 -9.35 7.78
C ILE A 174 6.36 -9.07 9.11
N ALA A 175 5.02 -8.99 9.09
CA ALA A 175 4.23 -8.90 10.31
C ALA A 175 4.14 -10.26 10.99
N ASP A 176 4.10 -10.29 12.32
CA ASP A 176 3.90 -11.49 13.13
C ASP A 176 2.43 -11.97 13.16
N ARG A 177 1.52 -11.11 12.71
CA ARG A 177 0.08 -11.35 12.57
C ARG A 177 -0.51 -10.54 11.43
N GLU A 178 -1.73 -10.83 11.05
CA GLU A 178 -2.48 -10.03 10.07
C GLU A 178 -2.63 -8.60 10.55
N VAL A 179 -2.36 -7.64 9.67
CA VAL A 179 -2.45 -6.21 9.95
C VAL A 179 -3.19 -5.48 8.86
N VAL A 180 -3.77 -4.35 9.22
CA VAL A 180 -4.43 -3.43 8.30
C VAL A 180 -3.62 -2.13 8.24
N ILE A 181 -3.25 -1.72 7.03
CA ILE A 181 -2.68 -0.38 6.81
C ILE A 181 -3.84 0.57 6.53
N PHE A 182 -4.08 1.49 7.45
CA PHE A 182 -5.10 2.52 7.33
C PHE A 182 -4.47 3.86 6.94
N ILE A 183 -4.93 4.43 5.82
CA ILE A 183 -4.45 5.73 5.32
C ILE A 183 -5.63 6.68 5.23
N ASP A 184 -5.68 7.69 6.10
CA ASP A 184 -6.69 8.74 6.09
C ASP A 184 -6.07 10.06 5.58
N GLY A 185 -6.25 10.33 4.28
CA GLY A 185 -5.80 11.58 3.66
C GLY A 185 -6.66 12.80 4.02
N VAL A 186 -7.76 12.63 4.75
CA VAL A 186 -8.60 13.75 5.22
C VAL A 186 -8.08 14.26 6.55
N SER A 187 -7.87 13.37 7.51
CA SER A 187 -7.31 13.73 8.82
C SER A 187 -5.78 13.84 8.82
N GLY A 188 -5.10 13.31 7.79
CA GLY A 188 -3.65 13.29 7.71
C GLY A 188 -3.04 12.26 8.68
N VAL A 189 -3.60 11.06 8.72
CA VAL A 189 -3.15 9.99 9.63
C VAL A 189 -2.91 8.68 8.86
N VAL A 190 -1.82 8.02 9.17
CA VAL A 190 -1.53 6.62 8.75
C VAL A 190 -1.42 5.77 10.00
N ARG A 191 -2.05 4.59 10.00
CA ARG A 191 -1.94 3.62 11.09
C ARG A 191 -1.66 2.22 10.57
N ILE A 192 -0.98 1.43 11.40
CA ILE A 192 -0.91 -0.02 11.34
C ILE A 192 -1.80 -0.54 12.47
N GLU A 193 -2.81 -1.33 12.14
CA GLU A 193 -3.81 -1.86 13.08
C GLU A 193 -3.88 -3.38 13.03
#